data_4f40977d2bf05500f6e2554d177c4d7f
#
_entry.id   4f40977d2bf05500f6e2554d177c4d7f
#
_cell.length_a   1.000
_cell.length_b   1.000
_cell.length_c   1.000
_cell.angle_alpha   90.00
_cell.angle_beta   90.00
_cell.angle_gamma   90.00
#
_symmetry.space_group_name_H-M   'P 1'
#
loop_
_entity.id
_entity.type
_entity.pdbx_description
1 polymer ?
#
loop_
_entity_poly.entity_id
_entity_poly.type
_entity_poly.pdbx_seq_one_letter_code
_entity_poly.pdbx_strand_id
1 'polypeptide(L)'
;MQTAIPCVLMRGGTSKGPYFHASDLPADRDGIARVLMAAMGSPDARQIDGIGGADFVTSKVAIVSPSDRDGADVNYLFAQVQIEDAFVDFNPPCGN
;
A
#
# COMPACT_ATOMS: atom_id res chain seq x y z
N MET A 1 -15.70 4.25 -13.83
CA MET A 1 -16.32 3.37 -12.82
C MET A 1 -15.41 3.23 -11.61
N GLN A 2 -15.98 3.36 -10.41
CA GLN A 2 -15.24 3.17 -9.18
C GLN A 2 -15.36 1.73 -8.70
N THR A 3 -14.28 1.21 -8.11
CA THR A 3 -14.26 -0.12 -7.50
C THR A 3 -13.95 0.03 -6.02
N ALA A 4 -14.77 -0.56 -5.15
CA ALA A 4 -14.55 -0.53 -3.71
C ALA A 4 -13.60 -1.69 -3.32
N ILE A 5 -12.50 -1.35 -2.66
CA ILE A 5 -11.53 -2.33 -2.18
C ILE A 5 -11.38 -2.13 -0.67
N PRO A 6 -11.69 -3.15 0.14
CA PRO A 6 -11.57 -3.02 1.61
C PRO A 6 -10.14 -2.75 2.05
N CYS A 7 -9.97 -1.85 2.99
CA CYS A 7 -8.69 -1.60 3.64
C CYS A 7 -8.90 -0.98 5.02
N VAL A 8 -7.85 -1.02 5.84
CA VAL A 8 -7.83 -0.36 7.15
C VAL A 8 -6.67 0.62 7.17
N LEU A 9 -6.96 1.87 7.51
CA LEU A 9 -5.91 2.89 7.64
C LEU A 9 -5.31 2.78 9.04
N MET A 10 -4.01 2.52 9.11
CA MET A 10 -3.33 2.28 10.39
C MET A 10 -1.97 2.98 10.42
N ARG A 11 -1.49 3.20 11.65
CA ARG A 11 -0.15 3.70 11.90
C ARG A 11 0.80 2.52 12.12
N GLY A 12 1.99 2.60 11.53
CA GLY A 12 3.10 1.69 11.79
C GLY A 12 4.33 2.49 12.19
N GLY A 13 4.58 2.66 13.49
CA GLY A 13 5.65 3.52 13.96
C GLY A 13 5.44 4.97 13.54
N THR A 14 6.38 5.55 12.80
CA THR A 14 6.28 6.92 12.27
C THR A 14 5.55 6.98 10.93
N SER A 15 5.20 5.83 10.36
CA SER A 15 4.52 5.75 9.07
C SER A 15 3.03 5.53 9.26
N LYS A 16 2.26 5.89 8.23
CA LYS A 16 0.82 5.72 8.21
C LYS A 16 0.39 5.34 6.80
N GLY A 17 -0.55 4.42 6.69
CA GLY A 17 -1.06 4.02 5.39
C GLY A 17 -2.12 2.95 5.48
N PRO A 18 -2.72 2.59 4.32
CA PRO A 18 -3.73 1.55 4.28
C PRO A 18 -3.10 0.16 4.37
N TYR A 19 -3.82 -0.72 5.05
CA TYR A 19 -3.52 -2.15 5.14
C TYR A 19 -4.57 -2.89 4.34
N PHE A 20 -4.13 -3.65 3.34
CA PHE A 20 -5.01 -4.46 2.49
C PHE A 20 -4.81 -5.93 2.77
N HIS A 21 -5.88 -6.73 2.61
CA HIS A 21 -5.74 -8.18 2.48
C HIS A 21 -5.32 -8.52 1.05
N ALA A 22 -4.35 -9.41 0.91
CA ALA A 22 -3.87 -9.81 -0.41
C ALA A 22 -4.99 -10.37 -1.30
N SER A 23 -5.98 -11.05 -0.70
CA SER A 23 -7.12 -11.61 -1.43
C SER A 23 -8.03 -10.55 -2.06
N ASP A 24 -7.96 -9.29 -1.61
CA ASP A 24 -8.75 -8.19 -2.15
C ASP A 24 -8.04 -7.45 -3.29
N LEU A 25 -6.82 -7.85 -3.63
CA LEU A 25 -5.99 -7.22 -4.65
C LEU A 25 -5.76 -8.16 -5.83
N PRO A 26 -5.38 -7.61 -7.01
CA PRO A 26 -4.98 -8.45 -8.14
C PRO A 26 -3.81 -9.37 -7.80
N ALA A 27 -3.67 -10.47 -8.52
CA ALA A 27 -2.63 -11.46 -8.25
C ALA A 27 -1.25 -11.04 -8.76
N ASP A 28 -1.19 -10.22 -9.79
CA ASP A 28 0.08 -9.80 -10.41
C ASP A 28 0.57 -8.46 -9.86
N ARG A 29 1.90 -8.28 -9.87
CA ARG A 29 2.53 -7.06 -9.34
C ARG A 29 2.09 -5.80 -10.07
N ASP A 30 1.95 -5.85 -11.40
CA ASP A 30 1.52 -4.68 -12.17
C ASP A 30 0.08 -4.29 -11.83
N GLY A 31 -0.80 -5.27 -11.63
CA GLY A 31 -2.16 -5.02 -11.22
C GLY A 31 -2.23 -4.43 -9.82
N ILE A 32 -1.46 -4.96 -8.88
CA ILE A 32 -1.35 -4.41 -7.53
C ILE A 32 -0.85 -2.97 -7.60
N ALA A 33 0.20 -2.70 -8.35
CA ALA A 33 0.77 -1.36 -8.47
C ALA A 33 -0.27 -0.35 -8.98
N ARG A 34 -1.06 -0.72 -9.99
CA ARG A 34 -2.12 0.16 -10.52
C ARG A 34 -3.17 0.47 -9.47
N VAL A 35 -3.61 -0.53 -8.71
CA VAL A 35 -4.59 -0.34 -7.65
C VAL A 35 -4.03 0.57 -6.55
N LEU A 36 -2.79 0.34 -6.12
CA LEU A 36 -2.18 1.14 -5.06
C LEU A 36 -1.96 2.59 -5.50
N MET A 37 -1.51 2.82 -6.72
CA MET A 37 -1.37 4.19 -7.24
C MET A 37 -2.71 4.90 -7.28
N ALA A 38 -3.76 4.25 -7.75
CA ALA A 38 -5.09 4.84 -7.78
C ALA A 38 -5.61 5.13 -6.38
N ALA A 39 -5.44 4.21 -5.44
CA ALA A 39 -5.89 4.39 -4.07
C ALA A 39 -5.17 5.53 -3.36
N MET A 40 -3.87 5.66 -3.57
CA MET A 40 -3.05 6.70 -2.94
C MET A 40 -3.14 8.05 -3.66
N GLY A 41 -3.64 8.08 -4.89
CA GLY A 41 -3.72 9.30 -5.69
C GLY A 41 -2.46 9.65 -6.45
N SER A 42 -1.58 8.67 -6.70
CA SER A 42 -0.31 8.88 -7.44
C SER A 42 -0.50 8.59 -8.93
N PRO A 43 0.28 9.24 -9.80
CA PRO A 43 1.22 10.32 -9.50
C PRO A 43 0.53 11.68 -9.39
N ASP A 44 0.72 12.36 -8.29
CA ASP A 44 0.27 13.73 -8.06
C ASP A 44 0.97 14.22 -6.79
N ALA A 45 1.56 15.42 -6.84
CA ALA A 45 2.30 15.99 -5.72
C ALA A 45 1.48 16.09 -4.44
N ARG A 46 0.14 16.20 -4.55
CA ARG A 46 -0.75 16.30 -3.40
C ARG A 46 -1.55 15.03 -3.15
N GLN A 47 -1.46 14.05 -4.06
CA GLN A 47 -2.25 12.80 -4.00
C GLN A 47 -3.73 13.08 -3.75
N ILE A 48 -4.27 14.10 -4.42
CA ILE A 48 -5.55 14.72 -4.08
C ILE A 48 -6.75 13.81 -4.34
N ASP A 49 -6.66 12.91 -5.32
CA ASP A 49 -7.75 12.01 -5.68
C ASP A 49 -7.71 10.69 -4.92
N GLY A 50 -6.83 10.58 -3.92
CA GLY A 50 -6.65 9.34 -3.15
C GLY A 50 -6.42 9.60 -1.68
N ILE A 51 -6.03 8.55 -0.96
CA ILE A 51 -5.82 8.59 0.49
C ILE A 51 -4.36 8.75 0.89
N GLY A 52 -3.47 8.98 -0.05
CA GLY A 52 -2.09 9.32 0.24
C GLY A 52 -1.97 10.68 0.91
N GLY A 53 -0.95 10.85 1.73
CA GLY A 53 -0.74 12.08 2.49
C GLY A 53 0.24 13.06 1.86
N ALA A 54 0.65 12.82 0.61
CA ALA A 54 1.63 13.64 -0.11
C ALA A 54 2.99 13.73 0.61
N ASP A 55 3.32 12.72 1.39
CA ASP A 55 4.56 12.63 2.15
C ASP A 55 5.08 11.20 2.10
N PHE A 56 6.39 11.03 2.18
CA PHE A 56 7.02 9.70 2.14
C PHE A 56 6.48 8.77 3.21
N VAL A 57 6.28 9.27 4.44
CA VAL A 57 5.80 8.44 5.56
C VAL A 57 4.30 8.20 5.55
N THR A 58 3.54 8.89 4.70
CA THR A 58 2.10 8.69 4.54
C THR A 58 1.72 8.10 3.19
N SER A 59 2.70 7.67 2.38
CA SER A 59 2.47 7.03 1.08
C SER A 59 2.97 5.58 1.07
N LYS A 60 2.75 4.88 2.16
CA LYS A 60 3.14 3.49 2.39
C LYS A 60 1.92 2.61 2.49
N VAL A 61 2.07 1.36 2.02
CA VAL A 61 0.98 0.39 1.97
C VAL A 61 1.47 -0.93 2.54
N ALA A 62 0.64 -1.57 3.35
CA ALA A 62 0.87 -2.92 3.83
C ALA A 62 -0.13 -3.87 3.19
N ILE A 63 0.36 -4.99 2.69
CA ILE A 63 -0.47 -6.06 2.13
C ILE A 63 -0.26 -7.29 2.99
N VAL A 64 -1.32 -7.77 3.63
CA VAL A 64 -1.25 -8.89 4.57
C VAL A 64 -2.03 -10.09 4.05
N SER A 65 -1.58 -11.26 4.41
CA SER A 65 -2.27 -12.52 4.15
C SER A 65 -2.04 -13.48 5.32
N PRO A 66 -2.92 -14.47 5.52
CA PRO A 66 -2.68 -15.47 6.57
C PRO A 66 -1.35 -16.17 6.35
N SER A 67 -0.61 -16.41 7.45
CA SER A 67 0.66 -17.13 7.40
C SER A 67 0.47 -18.57 7.86
N ASP A 68 1.13 -19.50 7.19
CA ASP A 68 1.21 -20.91 7.58
C ASP A 68 2.52 -21.24 8.28
N ARG A 69 3.36 -20.23 8.55
CA ARG A 69 4.61 -20.42 9.29
C ARG A 69 4.36 -20.50 10.79
N ASP A 70 5.05 -21.40 11.47
CA ASP A 70 5.00 -21.47 12.92
C ASP A 70 5.54 -20.18 13.55
N GLY A 71 4.80 -19.63 14.51
CA GLY A 71 5.19 -18.41 15.21
C GLY A 71 4.90 -17.12 14.48
N ALA A 72 4.24 -17.17 13.31
CA ALA A 72 3.84 -15.99 12.58
C ALA A 72 2.33 -16.00 12.32
N ASP A 73 1.66 -14.88 12.53
CA ASP A 73 0.21 -14.76 12.32
C ASP A 73 -0.15 -14.37 10.89
N VAL A 74 0.67 -13.52 10.26
CA VAL A 74 0.41 -13.01 8.91
C VAL A 74 1.70 -12.95 8.11
N ASN A 75 1.56 -13.05 6.79
CA ASN A 75 2.58 -12.65 5.84
C ASN A 75 2.41 -11.17 5.55
N TYR A 76 3.51 -10.47 5.38
CA TYR A 76 3.52 -9.02 5.23
C TYR A 76 4.33 -8.64 3.99
N LEU A 77 3.70 -7.90 3.07
CA LEU A 77 4.37 -7.30 1.93
C LEU A 77 4.23 -5.78 2.05
N PHE A 78 5.37 -5.09 2.05
CA PHE A 78 5.41 -3.64 2.16
C PHE A 78 5.58 -3.02 0.77
N ALA A 79 4.86 -1.93 0.52
CA ALA A 79 4.96 -1.17 -0.71
C ALA A 79 5.10 0.32 -0.42
N GLN A 80 6.05 0.97 -1.08
CA GLN A 80 6.21 2.42 -1.06
C GLN A 80 5.67 2.96 -2.38
N VAL A 81 4.55 3.68 -2.33
CA VAL A 81 3.96 4.31 -3.50
C VAL A 81 4.64 5.66 -3.71
N GLN A 82 5.22 5.86 -4.89
CA GLN A 82 5.84 7.15 -5.21
C GLN A 82 4.75 8.20 -5.38
N ILE A 83 5.01 9.43 -4.91
CA ILE A 83 4.00 10.49 -4.89
C ILE A 83 3.83 11.09 -6.28
N GLU A 84 4.93 11.48 -6.92
CA GLU A 84 4.91 12.20 -8.18
C GLU A 84 5.19 11.31 -9.40
N ASP A 85 5.73 10.12 -9.19
CA ASP A 85 6.06 9.18 -10.26
C ASP A 85 5.05 8.03 -10.30
N ALA A 86 4.77 7.51 -11.49
CA ALA A 86 3.88 6.36 -11.65
C ALA A 86 4.64 5.06 -11.34
N PHE A 87 5.03 4.89 -10.08
CA PHE A 87 5.87 3.78 -9.64
C PHE A 87 5.54 3.35 -8.21
N VAL A 88 5.56 2.04 -7.98
CA VAL A 88 5.44 1.44 -6.66
C VAL A 88 6.66 0.58 -6.40
N ASP A 89 7.36 0.84 -5.29
CA ASP A 89 8.52 0.07 -4.88
C ASP A 89 8.09 -0.97 -3.84
N PHE A 90 8.26 -2.26 -4.17
CA PHE A 90 7.91 -3.35 -3.27
C PHE A 90 9.08 -3.84 -2.41
N ASN A 91 10.26 -3.22 -2.54
CA ASN A 91 11.45 -3.64 -1.83
C ASN A 91 12.18 -2.50 -1.09
N PRO A 92 11.51 -1.42 -0.64
CA PRO A 92 12.23 -0.35 0.02
C PRO A 92 12.61 -0.75 1.44
N PRO A 93 13.74 -0.26 1.98
CA PRO A 93 14.06 -0.47 3.38
C PRO A 93 13.09 0.33 4.26
N CYS A 94 12.49 -0.33 5.24
CA CYS A 94 11.59 0.32 6.19
C CYS A 94 11.61 -0.44 7.51
N GLY A 95 11.92 0.25 8.61
CA GLY A 95 11.93 -0.31 9.95
C GLY A 95 10.63 -0.12 10.73
N ASN A 96 9.71 0.62 10.16
CA ASN A 96 8.44 0.91 10.80
C ASN A 96 7.40 -0.15 10.48
#